data_68901ea3ef0e9abefc5a39d4a70dad4e
#
_entry.id   68901ea3ef0e9abefc5a39d4a70dad4e
#
_cell.length_a   1.000
_cell.length_b   1.000
_cell.length_c   1.000
_cell.angle_alpha   90.00
_cell.angle_beta   90.00
_cell.angle_gamma   90.00
#
_symmetry.space_group_name_H-M   'P 1'
#
loop_
_entity.id
_entity.type
_entity.pdbx_description
1 polymer ?
#
loop_
_entity_poly.entity_id
_entity_poly.type
_entity_poly.pdbx_seq_one_letter_code
_entity_poly.pdbx_strand_id
1 'polypeptide(L)'
;MSREFLIAVVDDDESFRMALVDSLSSLGYGACGFASAEDFIACEAGASYSCVIADIHMPGMSGLDLARLLTGRRRGVPVVMVTARSNLGIVDQAAANGATCLLRKPFKTEALIDCIEKALKV
;
A
#
# COMPACT_ATOMS: atom_id res chain seq x y z
N MET A 1 -10.02 1.67 24.62
CA MET A 1 -8.64 1.61 24.18
C MET A 1 -8.57 1.65 22.67
N SER A 2 -7.87 2.62 22.16
CA SER A 2 -7.75 2.74 20.72
C SER A 2 -6.72 1.74 20.19
N ARG A 3 -7.01 1.16 19.04
CA ARG A 3 -6.08 0.30 18.36
C ARG A 3 -5.46 1.08 17.24
N GLU A 4 -4.15 1.14 17.24
CA GLU A 4 -3.44 1.89 16.21
C GLU A 4 -2.98 0.96 15.12
N PHE A 5 -3.41 1.25 13.90
CA PHE A 5 -2.90 0.58 12.72
C PHE A 5 -1.88 1.50 12.08
N LEU A 6 -0.76 0.94 11.68
CA LEU A 6 0.30 1.68 11.01
C LEU A 6 0.33 1.25 9.55
N ILE A 7 0.15 2.22 8.66
CA ILE A 7 0.07 1.98 7.23
C ILE A 7 1.27 2.61 6.53
N ALA A 8 1.95 1.83 5.72
CA ALA A 8 3.05 2.34 4.90
C ALA A 8 2.51 2.75 3.54
N VAL A 9 2.89 3.94 3.07
CA VAL A 9 2.54 4.42 1.74
C VAL A 9 3.80 4.47 0.92
N VAL A 10 3.90 3.64 -0.11
CA VAL A 10 5.08 3.52 -0.95
C VAL A 10 4.72 4.03 -2.34
N ASP A 11 5.23 5.21 -2.70
CA ASP A 11 4.91 5.84 -3.98
C ASP A 11 6.01 6.85 -4.29
N ASP A 12 6.51 6.84 -5.53
CA ASP A 12 7.56 7.76 -5.93
C ASP A 12 7.04 9.17 -6.23
N ASP A 13 5.73 9.33 -6.34
CA ASP A 13 5.11 10.66 -6.53
C ASP A 13 4.94 11.30 -5.16
N GLU A 14 5.76 12.30 -4.88
CA GLU A 14 5.78 12.95 -3.57
C GLU A 14 4.44 13.59 -3.21
N SER A 15 3.84 14.30 -4.16
CA SER A 15 2.57 14.99 -3.89
C SER A 15 1.47 14.00 -3.53
N PHE A 16 1.36 12.93 -4.30
CA PHE A 16 0.36 11.90 -4.03
C PHE A 16 0.64 11.21 -2.70
N ARG A 17 1.92 10.87 -2.44
CA ARG A 17 2.32 10.18 -1.22
C ARG A 17 1.98 11.01 0.01
N MET A 18 2.31 12.31 -0.01
CA MET A 18 2.05 13.18 1.12
C MET A 18 0.56 13.39 1.35
N ALA A 19 -0.20 13.55 0.27
CA ALA A 19 -1.64 13.72 0.37
C ALA A 19 -2.30 12.46 0.96
N LEU A 20 -1.83 11.30 0.55
CA LEU A 20 -2.39 10.05 1.06
C LEU A 20 -2.05 9.83 2.54
N VAL A 21 -0.81 10.13 2.93
CA VAL A 21 -0.43 10.05 4.34
C VAL A 21 -1.30 10.96 5.20
N ASP A 22 -1.53 12.19 4.72
CA ASP A 22 -2.39 13.14 5.44
C ASP A 22 -3.82 12.63 5.54
N SER A 23 -4.35 12.07 4.45
CA SER A 23 -5.71 11.52 4.46
C SER A 23 -5.84 10.38 5.47
N LEU A 24 -4.87 9.48 5.49
CA LEU A 24 -4.89 8.36 6.42
C LEU A 24 -4.82 8.83 7.87
N SER A 25 -3.98 9.83 8.12
CA SER A 25 -3.88 10.40 9.47
C SER A 25 -5.20 11.02 9.90
N SER A 26 -5.88 11.70 8.99
CA SER A 26 -7.20 12.29 9.30
C SER A 26 -8.24 11.23 9.60
N LEU A 27 -8.08 10.02 9.07
CA LEU A 27 -9.00 8.91 9.32
C LEU A 27 -8.65 8.15 10.60
N GLY A 28 -7.58 8.54 11.28
CA GLY A 28 -7.20 7.92 12.55
C GLY A 28 -6.14 6.84 12.44
N TYR A 29 -5.57 6.63 11.26
CA TYR A 29 -4.51 5.64 11.09
C TYR A 29 -3.15 6.30 11.27
N GLY A 30 -2.17 5.54 11.78
CA GLY A 30 -0.78 5.95 11.68
C GLY A 30 -0.32 5.70 10.24
N ALA A 31 0.46 6.63 9.69
CA ALA A 31 0.89 6.49 8.31
C ALA A 31 2.31 7.02 8.12
N CYS A 32 3.10 6.30 7.34
CA CYS A 32 4.45 6.70 6.98
C CYS A 32 4.63 6.57 5.48
N GLY A 33 5.30 7.54 4.87
CA GLY A 33 5.53 7.53 3.42
C GLY A 33 6.95 7.12 3.08
N PHE A 34 7.09 6.40 1.97
CA PHE A 34 8.37 5.97 1.42
C PHE A 34 8.39 6.25 -0.07
N ALA A 35 9.51 6.76 -0.55
CA ALA A 35 9.64 7.15 -1.95
C ALA A 35 9.87 5.95 -2.87
N SER A 36 10.26 4.80 -2.31
CA SER A 36 10.54 3.60 -3.08
C SER A 36 10.30 2.37 -2.24
N ALA A 37 10.13 1.22 -2.91
CA ALA A 37 10.00 -0.06 -2.21
C ALA A 37 11.29 -0.39 -1.46
N GLU A 38 12.43 -0.04 -2.05
CA GLU A 38 13.73 -0.26 -1.42
C GLU A 38 13.85 0.50 -0.11
N ASP A 39 13.39 1.76 -0.08
CA ASP A 39 13.40 2.57 1.14
C ASP A 39 12.51 1.95 2.21
N PHE A 40 11.35 1.45 1.81
CA PHE A 40 10.45 0.80 2.75
C PHE A 40 11.11 -0.43 3.37
N ILE A 41 11.71 -1.27 2.54
CA ILE A 41 12.33 -2.51 3.01
C ILE A 41 13.48 -2.19 3.97
N ALA A 42 14.27 -1.16 3.67
CA ALA A 42 15.39 -0.78 4.52
C ALA A 42 14.93 -0.30 5.89
N CYS A 43 13.74 0.30 5.98
CA CYS A 43 13.25 0.91 7.22
C CYS A 43 12.27 0.02 7.99
N GLU A 44 11.76 -1.06 7.39
CA GLU A 44 10.70 -1.84 8.03
C GLU A 44 11.16 -2.69 9.20
N ALA A 45 12.47 -2.93 9.32
CA ALA A 45 13.00 -3.88 10.29
C ALA A 45 12.59 -3.58 11.73
N GLY A 46 12.38 -2.32 12.06
CA GLY A 46 12.03 -1.93 13.41
C GLY A 46 10.56 -1.59 13.60
N ALA A 47 9.73 -1.81 12.61
CA ALA A 47 8.33 -1.38 12.65
C ALA A 47 7.40 -2.50 12.26
N SER A 48 6.21 -2.49 12.85
CA SER A 48 5.18 -3.47 12.57
C SER A 48 4.08 -2.80 11.78
N TYR A 49 4.10 -2.96 10.47
CA TYR A 49 3.09 -2.36 9.61
C TYR A 49 1.87 -3.27 9.49
N SER A 50 0.71 -2.66 9.58
CA SER A 50 -0.56 -3.39 9.47
C SER A 50 -0.96 -3.59 8.02
N CYS A 51 -0.54 -2.67 7.16
CA CYS A 51 -0.93 -2.67 5.75
C CYS A 51 0.07 -1.83 4.96
N VAL A 52 0.29 -2.18 3.70
CA VAL A 52 1.14 -1.41 2.79
C VAL A 52 0.29 -0.99 1.60
N ILE A 53 0.32 0.29 1.27
CA ILE A 53 -0.30 0.81 0.05
C ILE A 53 0.84 1.16 -0.90
N ALA A 54 0.92 0.50 -2.05
CA ALA A 54 2.05 0.64 -2.95
C ALA A 54 1.61 0.90 -4.37
N ASP A 55 2.26 1.86 -5.02
CA ASP A 55 2.09 2.09 -6.46
C ASP A 55 2.70 0.93 -7.23
N ILE A 56 2.00 0.44 -8.24
CA ILE A 56 2.50 -0.64 -9.07
C ILE A 56 3.72 -0.18 -9.87
N HIS A 57 3.66 1.04 -10.41
CA HIS A 57 4.69 1.53 -11.33
C HIS A 57 5.66 2.46 -10.63
N MET A 58 6.80 1.93 -10.22
CA MET A 58 7.86 2.70 -9.58
C MET A 58 9.20 2.30 -10.20
N PRO A 59 10.17 3.23 -10.26
CA PRO A 59 11.54 2.86 -10.68
C PRO A 59 12.12 1.84 -9.70
N GLY A 60 12.92 0.92 -10.22
CA GLY A 60 13.49 -0.14 -9.40
C GLY A 60 12.46 -1.19 -9.08
N MET A 61 12.32 -1.55 -7.81
CA MET A 61 11.35 -2.55 -7.39
C MET A 61 9.93 -2.01 -7.55
N SER A 62 9.09 -2.72 -8.28
CA SER A 62 7.70 -2.32 -8.51
C SER A 62 6.83 -2.70 -7.31
N GLY A 63 5.59 -2.16 -7.31
CA GLY A 63 4.62 -2.57 -6.29
C GLY A 63 4.29 -4.06 -6.38
N LEU A 64 4.30 -4.62 -7.59
CA LEU A 64 4.07 -6.05 -7.76
C LEU A 64 5.18 -6.87 -7.12
N ASP A 65 6.43 -6.46 -7.33
CA ASP A 65 7.59 -7.13 -6.72
C ASP A 65 7.52 -7.03 -5.20
N LEU A 66 7.17 -5.87 -4.68
CA LEU A 66 7.06 -5.65 -3.25
C LEU A 66 5.97 -6.54 -2.66
N ALA A 67 4.82 -6.62 -3.30
CA ALA A 67 3.73 -7.47 -2.82
C ALA A 67 4.15 -8.93 -2.78
N ARG A 68 4.84 -9.40 -3.82
CA ARG A 68 5.30 -10.78 -3.85
C ARG A 68 6.27 -11.04 -2.70
N LEU A 69 7.17 -10.10 -2.45
CA LEU A 69 8.13 -10.22 -1.35
C LEU A 69 7.41 -10.31 0.01
N LEU A 70 6.46 -9.41 0.24
CA LEU A 70 5.76 -9.33 1.51
C LEU A 70 4.85 -10.52 1.75
N THR A 71 4.15 -10.99 0.72
CA THR A 71 3.24 -12.13 0.88
C THR A 71 4.01 -13.43 1.03
N GLY A 72 5.24 -13.48 0.57
CA GLY A 72 6.09 -14.66 0.75
C GLY A 72 6.69 -14.78 2.12
N ARG A 73 6.53 -13.78 2.96
CA ARG A 73 7.07 -13.79 4.30
C ARG A 73 6.16 -14.53 5.26
N ARG A 74 6.75 -15.03 6.32
CA ARG A 74 6.05 -15.80 7.33
C ARG A 74 4.86 -15.06 7.92
N ARG A 75 5.02 -13.76 8.15
CA ARG A 75 3.92 -12.89 8.58
C ARG A 75 3.66 -11.90 7.46
N GLY A 76 2.87 -12.33 6.50
CA GLY A 76 2.59 -11.49 5.37
C GLY A 76 1.83 -10.25 5.78
N VAL A 77 2.27 -9.10 5.26
CA VAL A 77 1.57 -7.84 5.46
C VAL A 77 0.66 -7.65 4.26
N PRO A 78 -0.63 -7.37 4.46
CA PRO A 78 -1.52 -7.16 3.32
C PRO A 78 -1.10 -5.93 2.51
N VAL A 79 -1.22 -6.04 1.19
CA VAL A 79 -0.80 -5.00 0.27
C VAL A 79 -2.00 -4.53 -0.54
N VAL A 80 -2.25 -3.23 -0.50
CA VAL A 80 -3.20 -2.56 -1.38
C VAL A 80 -2.39 -1.94 -2.49
N MET A 81 -2.70 -2.28 -3.73
CA MET A 81 -1.98 -1.73 -4.87
C MET A 81 -2.72 -0.55 -5.45
N VAL A 82 -1.96 0.42 -5.97
CA VAL A 82 -2.50 1.62 -6.58
C VAL A 82 -1.88 1.75 -7.97
N THR A 83 -2.68 2.12 -8.96
CA THR A 83 -2.18 2.34 -10.30
C THR A 83 -2.86 3.54 -10.94
N ALA A 84 -2.10 4.31 -11.73
CA ALA A 84 -2.66 5.36 -12.57
C ALA A 84 -3.04 4.83 -13.95
N ARG A 85 -2.65 3.60 -14.27
CA ARG A 85 -2.85 3.02 -15.58
C ARG A 85 -4.06 2.10 -15.62
N SER A 86 -4.78 2.16 -16.73
CA SER A 86 -5.92 1.30 -16.99
C SER A 86 -5.47 0.26 -18.00
N ASN A 87 -5.05 -0.90 -17.50
CA ASN A 87 -4.50 -1.95 -18.32
C ASN A 87 -5.26 -3.23 -18.05
N LEU A 88 -5.67 -3.95 -19.08
CA LEU A 88 -6.49 -5.14 -18.93
C LEU A 88 -5.85 -6.21 -18.06
N GLY A 89 -4.54 -6.32 -18.09
CA GLY A 89 -3.85 -7.33 -17.31
C GLY A 89 -3.52 -6.95 -15.89
N ILE A 90 -3.73 -5.68 -15.51
CA ILE A 90 -3.21 -5.20 -14.22
C ILE A 90 -3.96 -5.78 -13.03
N VAL A 91 -5.26 -5.99 -13.15
CA VAL A 91 -6.04 -6.57 -12.06
C VAL A 91 -5.57 -8.00 -11.80
N ASP A 92 -5.40 -8.78 -12.87
CA ASP A 92 -4.93 -10.15 -12.72
C ASP A 92 -3.52 -10.22 -12.18
N GLN A 93 -2.64 -9.32 -12.62
CA GLN A 93 -1.27 -9.27 -12.13
C GLN A 93 -1.22 -8.92 -10.65
N ALA A 94 -2.04 -7.96 -10.22
CA ALA A 94 -2.07 -7.57 -8.82
C ALA A 94 -2.54 -8.74 -7.95
N ALA A 95 -3.61 -9.41 -8.36
CA ALA A 95 -4.14 -10.54 -7.62
C ALA A 95 -3.13 -11.70 -7.59
N ALA A 96 -2.47 -11.97 -8.72
CA ALA A 96 -1.50 -13.05 -8.81
C ALA A 96 -0.29 -12.82 -7.91
N ASN A 97 0.02 -11.57 -7.59
CA ASN A 97 1.14 -11.24 -6.71
C ASN A 97 0.70 -10.98 -5.27
N GLY A 98 -0.53 -11.32 -4.92
CA GLY A 98 -0.99 -11.32 -3.55
C GLY A 98 -1.60 -10.01 -3.06
N ALA A 99 -1.96 -9.10 -3.96
CA ALA A 99 -2.60 -7.86 -3.55
C ALA A 99 -3.97 -8.14 -2.95
N THR A 100 -4.27 -7.49 -1.84
CA THR A 100 -5.58 -7.59 -1.22
C THR A 100 -6.62 -6.81 -2.01
N CYS A 101 -6.19 -5.69 -2.59
CA CYS A 101 -7.09 -4.77 -3.26
C CYS A 101 -6.30 -3.95 -4.27
N LEU A 102 -6.96 -3.48 -5.31
CA LEU A 102 -6.37 -2.60 -6.31
C LEU A 102 -7.19 -1.34 -6.42
N LEU A 103 -6.54 -0.19 -6.28
CA LEU A 103 -7.16 1.12 -6.44
C LEU A 103 -6.60 1.80 -7.67
N ARG A 104 -7.47 2.42 -8.45
CA ARG A 104 -7.08 3.17 -9.64
C ARG A 104 -7.13 4.66 -9.33
N LYS A 105 -6.03 5.35 -9.60
CA LYS A 105 -5.96 6.80 -9.41
C LYS A 105 -6.77 7.52 -10.49
N PRO A 106 -7.51 8.57 -10.14
CA PRO A 106 -7.86 9.00 -8.79
C PRO A 106 -8.95 8.12 -8.20
N PHE A 107 -8.92 7.92 -6.88
CA PHE A 107 -9.94 7.12 -6.23
C PHE A 107 -10.63 7.94 -5.14
N LYS A 108 -11.84 7.52 -4.80
CA LYS A 108 -12.61 8.18 -3.76
C LYS A 108 -12.16 7.68 -2.39
N THR A 109 -12.36 8.51 -1.38
CA THR A 109 -12.01 8.16 -0.01
C THR A 109 -12.73 6.89 0.43
N GLU A 110 -13.99 6.71 0.02
CA GLU A 110 -14.74 5.51 0.36
C GLU A 110 -14.09 4.24 -0.18
N ALA A 111 -13.58 4.30 -1.41
CA ALA A 111 -12.90 3.15 -2.01
C ALA A 111 -11.62 2.83 -1.24
N LEU A 112 -10.90 3.85 -0.82
CA LEU A 112 -9.69 3.68 -0.02
C LEU A 112 -10.02 3.02 1.31
N ILE A 113 -11.04 3.51 2.00
CA ILE A 113 -11.46 2.97 3.29
C ILE A 113 -11.85 1.51 3.15
N ASP A 114 -12.65 1.18 2.12
CA ASP A 114 -13.08 -0.19 1.89
C ASP A 114 -11.89 -1.12 1.71
N CYS A 115 -10.89 -0.70 0.93
CA CYS A 115 -9.69 -1.50 0.71
C CYS A 115 -8.88 -1.68 1.99
N ILE A 116 -8.76 -0.63 2.79
CA ILE A 116 -8.03 -0.70 4.05
C ILE A 116 -8.73 -1.63 5.02
N GLU A 117 -10.04 -1.50 5.16
CA GLU A 117 -10.79 -2.36 6.06
C GLU A 117 -10.70 -3.82 5.64
N LYS A 118 -10.75 -4.07 4.34
CA LYS A 118 -10.57 -5.43 3.83
C LYS A 118 -9.18 -5.96 4.17
N ALA A 119 -8.16 -5.13 4.02
CA ALA A 119 -6.79 -5.52 4.31
C ALA A 119 -6.58 -5.77 5.81
N LEU A 120 -7.17 -4.94 6.64
CA LEU A 120 -7.04 -5.07 8.10
C LEU A 120 -8.03 -6.07 8.69
N LYS A 121 -8.99 -6.51 7.93
CA LYS A 121 -10.02 -7.49 8.34
C LYS A 121 -10.83 -6.98 9.51
N VAL A 122 -11.22 -5.73 9.43
CA VAL A 122 -12.06 -5.09 10.47
C VAL A 122 -13.47 -4.88 9.96
#